data_b18d07bb7c590aa008f5a928d55a20ef
#
_entry.id   b18d07bb7c590aa008f5a928d55a20ef
#
_cell.length_a   1.000
_cell.length_b   1.000
_cell.length_c   1.000
_cell.angle_alpha   90.00
_cell.angle_beta   90.00
_cell.angle_gamma   90.00
#
_symmetry.space_group_name_H-M   'P 1'
#
loop_
_entity.id
_entity.type
_entity.pdbx_description
1 polymer ?
#
loop_
_entity_poly.entity_id
_entity_poly.type
_entity_poly.pdbx_seq_one_letter_code
_entity_poly.pdbx_strand_id
1 'polypeptide(L)'
;MEGDPKPVRWVGTSLRDLRAFPRAVRVDIGHALEGKIDPAAKPLKGFGGASVLEVVASHRGNAWRAVYTVRFQDAIYVLHVFQKKSTKGIATPAREIELIKRRLAEAERDYRERQN
;
A
#
# COMPACT_ATOMS: atom_id res chain seq x y z
N MET A 1 -7.31 11.41 -24.03
CA MET A 1 -6.72 10.10 -23.86
C MET A 1 -6.39 9.83 -22.40
N GLU A 2 -6.76 8.68 -21.96
CA GLU A 2 -6.40 8.26 -20.62
C GLU A 2 -4.90 8.20 -20.49
N GLY A 3 -4.36 8.77 -19.45
CA GLY A 3 -2.94 8.64 -19.19
C GLY A 3 -2.56 7.20 -18.91
N ASP A 4 -1.29 6.91 -19.08
CA ASP A 4 -0.76 5.61 -18.70
C ASP A 4 -0.95 5.40 -17.19
N PRO A 5 -1.08 4.16 -16.73
CA PRO A 5 -1.10 3.90 -15.30
C PRO A 5 0.14 4.48 -14.65
N LYS A 6 -0.03 5.01 -13.45
CA LYS A 6 1.12 5.54 -12.72
C LYS A 6 2.08 4.42 -12.37
N PRO A 7 3.38 4.66 -12.48
CA PRO A 7 4.34 3.66 -12.03
C PRO A 7 4.18 3.40 -10.53
N VAL A 8 4.43 2.15 -10.15
CA VAL A 8 4.41 1.74 -8.76
C VAL A 8 5.84 1.68 -8.26
N ARG A 9 6.10 2.36 -7.16
CA ARG A 9 7.42 2.36 -6.52
C ARG A 9 7.30 1.73 -5.14
N TRP A 10 8.31 0.98 -4.75
CA TRP A 10 8.27 0.17 -3.55
C TRP A 10 9.23 0.74 -2.52
N VAL A 11 8.71 1.02 -1.33
CA VAL A 11 9.54 1.60 -0.26
C VAL A 11 10.05 0.49 0.65
N GLY A 12 11.33 0.57 1.01
CA GLY A 12 11.94 -0.40 1.92
C GLY A 12 11.84 -1.82 1.39
N THR A 13 11.38 -2.73 2.22
CA THR A 13 11.29 -4.15 1.89
C THR A 13 9.94 -4.55 1.31
N SER A 14 9.08 -3.59 0.97
CA SER A 14 7.69 -3.91 0.62
C SER A 14 7.57 -4.85 -0.58
N LEU A 15 8.39 -4.69 -1.61
CA LEU A 15 8.34 -5.60 -2.75
C LEU A 15 8.81 -7.01 -2.38
N ARG A 16 9.90 -7.10 -1.63
CA ARG A 16 10.39 -8.39 -1.17
C ARG A 16 9.32 -9.10 -0.34
N ASP A 17 8.68 -8.36 0.54
CA ASP A 17 7.65 -8.92 1.41
C ASP A 17 6.44 -9.39 0.60
N LEU A 18 6.03 -8.60 -0.40
CA LEU A 18 4.94 -9.01 -1.27
C LEU A 18 5.25 -10.30 -2.02
N ARG A 19 6.49 -10.44 -2.49
CA ARG A 19 6.88 -11.64 -3.25
C ARG A 19 6.79 -12.91 -2.43
N ALA A 20 6.82 -12.81 -1.11
CA ALA A 20 6.67 -13.97 -0.23
C ALA A 20 5.21 -14.35 0.02
N PHE A 21 4.25 -13.57 -0.46
CA PHE A 21 2.84 -13.84 -0.26
C PHE A 21 2.34 -14.92 -1.24
N PRO A 22 1.24 -15.61 -0.92
CA PRO A 22 0.61 -16.53 -1.88
C PRO A 22 0.29 -15.84 -3.20
N ARG A 23 0.39 -16.57 -4.29
CA ARG A 23 0.17 -16.00 -5.61
C ARG A 23 -1.18 -15.29 -5.74
N ALA A 24 -2.24 -15.90 -5.23
CA ALA A 24 -3.57 -15.30 -5.31
C ALA A 24 -3.60 -13.92 -4.65
N VAL A 25 -2.91 -13.79 -3.52
CA VAL A 25 -2.84 -12.52 -2.80
C VAL A 25 -2.04 -11.50 -3.60
N ARG A 26 -0.92 -11.92 -4.19
CA ARG A 26 -0.11 -11.03 -5.01
C ARG A 26 -0.87 -10.49 -6.21
N VAL A 27 -1.68 -11.35 -6.84
CA VAL A 27 -2.50 -10.96 -7.98
C VAL A 27 -3.55 -9.93 -7.55
N ASP A 28 -4.22 -10.18 -6.44
CA ASP A 28 -5.25 -9.26 -5.95
C ASP A 28 -4.67 -7.89 -5.61
N ILE A 29 -3.54 -7.87 -4.93
CA ILE A 29 -2.88 -6.62 -4.57
C ILE A 29 -2.39 -5.91 -5.83
N GLY A 30 -1.83 -6.66 -6.78
CA GLY A 30 -1.38 -6.10 -8.05
C GLY A 30 -2.50 -5.39 -8.80
N HIS A 31 -3.68 -6.01 -8.84
CA HIS A 31 -4.83 -5.38 -9.49
C HIS A 31 -5.23 -4.08 -8.80
N ALA A 32 -5.19 -4.06 -7.47
CA ALA A 32 -5.54 -2.87 -6.72
C ALA A 32 -4.58 -1.71 -7.02
N LEU A 33 -3.34 -2.01 -7.41
CA LEU A 33 -2.32 -1.01 -7.66
C LEU A 33 -2.23 -0.55 -9.11
N GLU A 34 -3.12 -1.01 -9.98
CA GLU A 34 -3.01 -0.71 -11.41
C GLU A 34 -3.46 0.70 -11.80
N GLY A 35 -3.31 1.65 -10.90
CA GLY A 35 -3.54 3.06 -11.24
C GLY A 35 -4.97 3.53 -11.13
N LYS A 36 -5.88 2.64 -10.79
CA LYS A 36 -7.27 3.00 -10.56
C LYS A 36 -7.56 2.86 -9.08
N ILE A 37 -8.46 3.68 -8.59
CA ILE A 37 -8.89 3.53 -7.20
C ILE A 37 -9.68 2.24 -7.10
N ASP A 38 -9.14 1.30 -6.36
CA ASP A 38 -9.82 0.04 -6.13
C ASP A 38 -11.00 0.29 -5.18
N PRO A 39 -12.22 -0.17 -5.53
CA PRO A 39 -13.37 0.01 -4.64
C PRO A 39 -13.16 -0.59 -3.25
N ALA A 40 -12.27 -1.57 -3.12
CA ALA A 40 -11.97 -2.18 -1.83
C ALA A 40 -10.93 -1.39 -1.03
N ALA A 41 -10.30 -0.38 -1.62
CA ALA A 41 -9.30 0.42 -0.93
C ALA A 41 -9.99 1.42 0.00
N LYS A 42 -9.46 1.53 1.21
CA LYS A 42 -10.02 2.43 2.21
C LYS A 42 -8.93 3.30 2.79
N PRO A 43 -9.25 4.56 3.13
CA PRO A 43 -8.27 5.40 3.81
C PRO A 43 -7.82 4.75 5.12
N LEU A 44 -6.53 4.79 5.36
CA LEU A 44 -5.97 4.27 6.61
C LEU A 44 -6.04 5.35 7.68
N LYS A 45 -6.55 4.99 8.85
CA LYS A 45 -6.67 5.94 9.95
C LYS A 45 -5.30 6.38 10.44
N GLY A 46 -5.21 7.63 10.84
CA GLY A 46 -3.98 8.17 11.42
C GLY A 46 -3.13 8.97 10.46
N PHE A 47 -3.61 9.18 9.23
CA PHE A 47 -2.83 9.89 8.21
C PHE A 47 -3.53 11.16 7.70
N GLY A 48 -4.57 11.57 8.39
CA GLY A 48 -5.17 12.89 8.16
C GLY A 48 -5.87 13.09 6.82
N GLY A 49 -6.32 12.02 6.17
CA GLY A 49 -7.04 12.20 4.92
C GLY A 49 -7.12 10.91 4.12
N ALA A 50 -7.39 11.07 2.82
CA ALA A 50 -7.67 9.95 1.94
C ALA A 50 -6.48 9.58 1.04
N SER A 51 -5.28 10.08 1.31
CA SER A 51 -4.16 9.86 0.40
C SER A 51 -3.35 8.59 0.73
N VAL A 52 -3.51 8.02 1.93
CA VAL A 52 -2.88 6.76 2.30
C VAL A 52 -3.98 5.74 2.42
N LEU A 53 -3.88 4.69 1.62
CA LEU A 53 -4.94 3.71 1.45
C LEU A 53 -4.50 2.32 1.86
N GLU A 54 -5.46 1.52 2.28
CA GLU A 54 -5.23 0.13 2.62
C GLU A 54 -6.14 -0.75 1.78
N VAL A 55 -5.56 -1.82 1.25
CA VAL A 55 -6.31 -2.88 0.57
C VAL A 55 -6.10 -4.17 1.33
N VAL A 56 -7.17 -4.93 1.53
CA VAL A 56 -7.11 -6.22 2.21
C VAL A 56 -7.41 -7.30 1.20
N ALA A 57 -6.53 -8.30 1.11
CA ALA A 57 -6.73 -9.48 0.28
C ALA A 57 -6.87 -10.69 1.20
N SER A 58 -7.97 -11.41 1.06
CA SER A 58 -8.24 -12.58 1.88
C SER A 58 -7.94 -13.87 1.10
N HIS A 59 -7.34 -14.83 1.77
CA HIS A 59 -7.00 -16.09 1.13
C HIS A 59 -6.89 -17.17 2.21
N ARG A 60 -7.70 -18.23 2.07
CA ARG A 60 -7.68 -19.38 2.99
C ARG A 60 -7.77 -18.99 4.46
N GLY A 61 -8.69 -18.07 4.76
CA GLY A 61 -8.93 -17.67 6.15
C GLY A 61 -7.94 -16.68 6.73
N ASN A 62 -6.94 -16.28 5.95
CA ASN A 62 -5.97 -15.28 6.37
C ASN A 62 -6.18 -13.98 5.61
N ALA A 63 -5.70 -12.89 6.19
CA ALA A 63 -5.80 -11.59 5.55
C ALA A 63 -4.40 -10.99 5.35
N TRP A 64 -4.15 -10.48 4.16
CA TRP A 64 -2.94 -9.75 3.84
C TRP A 64 -3.32 -8.33 3.52
N ARG A 65 -2.48 -7.38 3.90
CA ARG A 65 -2.76 -5.97 3.71
C ARG A 65 -1.65 -5.30 2.95
N ALA A 66 -2.04 -4.39 2.07
CA ALA A 66 -1.09 -3.53 1.38
C ALA A 66 -1.48 -2.10 1.66
N VAL A 67 -0.50 -1.30 2.07
CA VAL A 67 -0.70 0.12 2.35
C VAL A 67 0.12 0.91 1.35
N TYR A 68 -0.53 1.83 0.68
CA TYR A 68 0.11 2.62 -0.37
C TYR A 68 -0.44 4.04 -0.36
N THR A 69 0.28 4.94 -1.02
CA THR A 69 -0.18 6.32 -1.10
C THR A 69 -0.39 6.74 -2.56
N VAL A 70 -1.47 7.48 -2.77
CA VAL A 70 -1.80 8.07 -4.06
C VAL A 70 -1.60 9.59 -4.03
N ARG A 71 -0.86 10.07 -3.02
CA ARG A 71 -0.62 11.49 -2.81
C ARG A 71 0.11 12.17 -3.96
N PHE A 72 0.97 11.41 -4.64
CA PHE A 72 1.85 11.98 -5.64
C PHE A 72 1.24 11.85 -7.04
N GLN A 73 1.43 12.89 -7.84
CA GLN A 73 0.82 12.93 -9.16
C GLN A 73 1.38 11.87 -10.11
N ASP A 74 2.68 11.60 -10.01
CA ASP A 74 3.37 10.79 -11.01
C ASP A 74 3.65 9.36 -10.60
N ALA A 75 3.30 8.96 -9.39
CA ALA A 75 3.64 7.62 -8.93
C ALA A 75 2.78 7.19 -7.76
N ILE A 76 2.59 5.90 -7.65
CA ILE A 76 2.01 5.28 -6.46
C ILE A 76 3.17 4.68 -5.68
N TYR A 77 3.25 4.96 -4.39
CA TYR A 77 4.28 4.36 -3.54
C TYR A 77 3.64 3.34 -2.60
N VAL A 78 4.14 2.11 -2.67
CA VAL A 78 3.73 1.07 -1.72
C VAL A 78 4.60 1.19 -0.50
N LEU A 79 3.96 1.44 0.64
CA LEU A 79 4.66 1.74 1.88
C LEU A 79 4.92 0.48 2.70
N HIS A 80 3.96 -0.44 2.72
CA HIS A 80 4.09 -1.62 3.56
C HIS A 80 3.11 -2.69 3.12
N VAL A 81 3.53 -3.94 3.15
CA VAL A 81 2.63 -5.08 2.96
C VAL A 81 2.88 -6.06 4.09
N PHE A 82 1.83 -6.64 4.62
CA PHE A 82 1.98 -7.54 5.75
C PHE A 82 0.78 -8.45 5.88
N GLN A 83 1.00 -9.60 6.50
CA GLN A 83 -0.08 -10.51 6.84
C GLN A 83 -0.58 -10.14 8.21
N LYS A 84 -1.89 -9.98 8.32
CA LYS A 84 -2.52 -9.76 9.61
C LYS A 84 -3.25 -11.03 10.00
N LYS A 85 -2.84 -11.63 11.08
CA LYS A 85 -3.57 -12.79 11.59
C LYS A 85 -4.96 -12.33 11.97
N SER A 86 -5.88 -13.00 11.38
CA SER A 86 -7.26 -12.71 11.35
C SER A 86 -7.86 -12.26 12.62
N THR A 87 -8.33 -11.09 12.66
CA THR A 87 -9.37 -10.83 13.60
C THR A 87 -10.20 -9.70 13.04
N LYS A 88 -11.44 -10.01 12.87
CA LYS A 88 -12.38 -9.06 12.32
C LYS A 88 -12.33 -7.78 13.12
N GLY A 89 -12.19 -6.68 12.42
CA GLY A 89 -12.36 -5.38 13.04
C GLY A 89 -11.19 -4.86 13.85
N ILE A 90 -10.06 -5.54 13.85
CA ILE A 90 -8.92 -5.04 14.59
C ILE A 90 -8.18 -4.01 13.75
N ALA A 91 -7.93 -2.87 14.35
CA ALA A 91 -7.16 -1.81 13.73
C ALA A 91 -5.72 -2.27 13.46
N THR A 92 -5.07 -1.61 12.53
CA THR A 92 -3.66 -1.86 12.25
C THR A 92 -2.83 -1.58 13.50
N PRO A 93 -1.98 -2.52 13.92
CA PRO A 93 -1.19 -2.32 15.13
C PRO A 93 -0.32 -1.06 15.08
N ALA A 94 -0.08 -0.47 16.25
CA ALA A 94 0.67 0.78 16.33
C ALA A 94 2.06 0.69 15.71
N ARG A 95 2.75 -0.44 15.88
CA ARG A 95 4.09 -0.60 15.29
C ARG A 95 4.07 -0.59 13.77
N GLU A 96 3.00 -1.12 13.17
CA GLU A 96 2.86 -1.07 11.73
C GLU A 96 2.58 0.35 11.27
N ILE A 97 1.75 1.08 12.00
CA ILE A 97 1.47 2.49 11.71
C ILE A 97 2.75 3.31 11.76
N GLU A 98 3.60 3.08 12.76
CA GLU A 98 4.87 3.82 12.87
C GLU A 98 5.80 3.53 11.70
N LEU A 99 5.87 2.27 11.27
CA LEU A 99 6.66 1.91 10.10
C LEU A 99 6.12 2.59 8.85
N ILE A 100 4.80 2.59 8.68
CA ILE A 100 4.17 3.21 7.54
C ILE A 100 4.46 4.71 7.51
N LYS A 101 4.40 5.38 8.66
CA LYS A 101 4.72 6.81 8.74
C LYS A 101 6.15 7.09 8.30
N ARG A 102 7.11 6.27 8.75
CA ARG A 102 8.50 6.44 8.33
C ARG A 102 8.65 6.25 6.83
N ARG A 103 7.99 5.24 6.28
CA ARG A 103 8.08 4.96 4.85
C ARG A 103 7.36 6.01 4.01
N LEU A 104 6.30 6.61 4.54
CA LEU A 104 5.68 7.74 3.85
C LEU A 104 6.65 8.91 3.73
N ALA A 105 7.40 9.19 4.79
CA ALA A 105 8.42 10.24 4.75
C ALA A 105 9.52 9.90 3.74
N GLU A 106 9.92 8.63 3.66
CA GLU A 106 10.89 8.19 2.66
C GLU A 106 10.34 8.37 1.25
N ALA A 107 9.07 8.04 1.04
CA ALA A 107 8.42 8.21 -0.26
C ALA A 107 8.38 9.68 -0.66
N GLU A 108 8.07 10.55 0.27
CA GLU A 108 8.03 11.99 0.01
C GLU A 108 9.40 12.51 -0.39
N ARG A 109 10.44 12.04 0.29
CA ARG A 109 11.81 12.42 -0.03
C ARG A 109 12.20 11.91 -1.41
N ASP A 110 11.92 10.64 -1.70
CA ASP A 110 12.24 10.05 -2.99
C ASP A 110 11.53 10.79 -4.13
N TYR A 111 10.25 11.08 -3.94
CA TYR A 111 9.48 11.77 -4.96
C TYR A 111 10.06 13.16 -5.23
N ARG A 112 10.38 13.88 -4.16
CA ARG A 112 10.95 15.23 -4.26
C ARG A 112 12.29 15.21 -4.98
N GLU A 113 13.14 14.23 -4.66
CA GLU A 113 14.45 14.11 -5.30
C GLU A 113 14.32 13.80 -6.79
N ARG A 114 13.30 13.03 -7.17
CA ARG A 114 13.11 12.71 -8.58
C ARG A 114 12.54 13.88 -9.38
N GLN A 115 11.96 14.86 -8.72
CA GLN A 115 11.44 16.05 -9.39
C GLN A 115 12.53 17.08 -9.68
N ASN A 116 13.67 17.00 -9.05
CA ASN A 116 14.76 17.94 -9.25
C ASN A 116 15.65 17.57 -10.42
#